data_2e5d7db54d8f1db7f1bbacc87198c02b
#
_entry.id   2e5d7db54d8f1db7f1bbacc87198c02b
#
_cell.length_a   1.000
_cell.length_b   1.000
_cell.length_c   1.000
_cell.angle_alpha   90.00
_cell.angle_beta   90.00
_cell.angle_gamma   90.00
#
_symmetry.space_group_name_H-M   'P 1'
#
loop_
_entity.id
_entity.type
_entity.pdbx_description
1 polymer ?
#
loop_
_entity_poly.entity_id
_entity_poly.type
_entity_poly.pdbx_seq_one_letter_code
_entity_poly.pdbx_strand_id
1 'polypeptide(L)'
;MDTIELRRSLSDELHARTFDNFSGAGRFIRFVYLINGNAEGILDYVNLYLEEEGHATIPLNSKFATFNIGSYSLDFERHAEFISISFIQKFDSVSSGLLPDAYDARRVGLPLEWAHESPGQIFHAVWLEVGGEPPEGLTENKMLQLMQARAVAANQFSDGAAQVYFAFDIDSAGFSRVALYNSSMVASRLGRAVQRIVELETYRLLALLGFATVREHGAKLDLIAKHVGEITNDLAEQIKQPESRVEDMLSKLSAQAADLENIYSNASYRMAATKAYDSIVENRLDGLRVSRIEGFQGVKGFLNRRMLPAIDSCRAFSERLRRLSERISRAGDLLQTQTEMIIQRQNQDLLISMNSRAKVQLRLQQTVERLSIAAVTYYGVGLVGFIGTSLPLNTWGIDLTMLKALSIPVIAGCVWLTIRQVKKRT
;
A
#
# COMPACT_ATOMS: atom_id res chain seq x y z
N MET A 1 24.86 0.99 -17.56
CA MET A 1 25.48 -0.23 -17.04
C MET A 1 25.66 -1.19 -18.19
N ASP A 2 26.88 -1.59 -18.50
CA ASP A 2 27.13 -2.54 -19.58
C ASP A 2 26.49 -3.90 -19.26
N THR A 3 26.01 -4.62 -20.29
CA THR A 3 25.37 -5.93 -20.11
C THR A 3 26.28 -6.94 -19.40
N ILE A 4 27.58 -6.83 -19.57
CA ILE A 4 28.59 -7.70 -18.93
C ILE A 4 28.72 -7.34 -17.44
N GLU A 5 28.75 -6.06 -17.10
CA GLU A 5 28.78 -5.59 -15.70
C GLU A 5 27.53 -6.00 -14.95
N LEU A 6 26.35 -5.87 -15.57
CA LEU A 6 25.09 -6.33 -14.99
C LEU A 6 25.12 -7.85 -14.71
N ARG A 7 25.59 -8.65 -15.68
CA ARG A 7 25.69 -10.12 -15.53
C ARG A 7 26.68 -10.51 -14.42
N ARG A 8 27.81 -9.82 -14.30
CA ARG A 8 28.78 -10.03 -13.22
C ARG A 8 28.15 -9.68 -11.86
N SER A 9 27.57 -8.50 -11.74
CA SER A 9 26.89 -8.08 -10.50
C SER A 9 25.80 -9.06 -10.07
N LEU A 10 24.98 -9.58 -10.99
CA LEU A 10 23.98 -10.60 -10.69
C LEU A 10 24.58 -11.96 -10.32
N SER A 11 25.69 -12.35 -10.95
CA SER A 11 26.42 -13.57 -10.59
C SER A 11 27.04 -13.46 -9.21
N ASP A 12 27.68 -12.32 -8.92
CA ASP A 12 28.32 -12.04 -7.64
C ASP A 12 27.30 -12.04 -6.49
N GLU A 13 26.06 -11.56 -6.76
CA GLU A 13 24.95 -11.63 -5.79
C GLU A 13 24.61 -13.08 -5.39
N LEU A 14 24.69 -14.03 -6.32
CA LEU A 14 24.44 -15.45 -6.01
C LEU A 14 25.57 -16.08 -5.19
N HIS A 15 26.77 -15.56 -5.30
CA HIS A 15 27.96 -16.08 -4.62
C HIS A 15 28.33 -15.28 -3.36
N ALA A 16 27.72 -14.11 -3.13
CA ALA A 16 28.01 -13.21 -2.01
C ALA A 16 27.71 -13.83 -0.63
N ARG A 17 26.93 -14.90 -0.57
CA ARG A 17 26.54 -15.59 0.65
C ARG A 17 27.13 -17.00 0.71
N THR A 18 28.46 -17.09 0.70
CA THR A 18 29.13 -18.38 0.93
C THR A 18 29.15 -18.70 2.42
N PHE A 19 28.75 -19.94 2.74
CA PHE A 19 28.85 -20.44 4.10
C PHE A 19 30.26 -20.84 4.39
N ASP A 20 30.79 -20.29 5.46
CA ASP A 20 31.96 -20.84 6.07
C ASP A 20 31.68 -22.26 6.55
N ASN A 21 32.58 -23.17 6.27
CA ASN A 21 32.58 -24.48 6.92
C ASN A 21 32.66 -24.28 8.44
N PHE A 22 31.69 -24.83 9.15
CA PHE A 22 31.64 -24.77 10.58
C PHE A 22 32.06 -26.15 11.14
N SER A 23 33.25 -26.25 11.68
CA SER A 23 33.76 -27.51 12.23
C SER A 23 33.97 -27.36 13.74
N GLY A 24 33.56 -28.35 14.52
CA GLY A 24 33.72 -28.34 15.95
C GLY A 24 32.62 -27.58 16.68
N ALA A 25 32.97 -27.03 17.86
CA ALA A 25 32.11 -26.16 18.64
C ALA A 25 32.25 -24.69 18.21
N GLY A 26 31.31 -23.86 18.59
CA GLY A 26 31.41 -22.43 18.33
C GLY A 26 30.15 -21.67 18.67
N ARG A 27 30.19 -20.40 18.41
CA ARG A 27 29.01 -19.51 18.57
C ARG A 27 28.83 -18.60 17.40
N PHE A 28 27.58 -18.22 17.21
CA PHE A 28 27.15 -17.27 16.23
C PHE A 28 26.22 -16.26 16.90
N ILE A 29 26.64 -15.00 16.99
CA ILE A 29 25.88 -13.94 17.63
C ILE A 29 25.56 -12.90 16.54
N ARG A 30 24.28 -12.68 16.23
CA ARG A 30 23.83 -11.73 15.22
C ARG A 30 23.00 -10.63 15.85
N PHE A 31 23.33 -9.40 15.53
CA PHE A 31 22.51 -8.22 15.77
C PHE A 31 21.86 -7.78 14.46
N VAL A 32 20.58 -7.46 14.52
CA VAL A 32 19.77 -6.97 13.38
C VAL A 32 19.30 -5.58 13.72
N TYR A 33 19.71 -4.60 12.91
CA TYR A 33 19.37 -3.19 13.07
C TYR A 33 18.40 -2.77 11.99
N LEU A 34 17.27 -2.14 12.35
CA LEU A 34 16.38 -1.51 11.36
C LEU A 34 17.06 -0.26 10.82
N ILE A 35 17.05 -0.12 9.49
CA ILE A 35 17.71 1.00 8.81
C ILE A 35 17.02 2.33 9.15
N ASN A 36 15.69 2.40 9.09
CA ASN A 36 14.89 3.59 9.41
C ASN A 36 15.49 4.93 8.89
N GLY A 37 16.14 4.89 7.73
CA GLY A 37 16.82 6.04 7.13
C GLY A 37 18.27 6.28 7.60
N ASN A 38 18.81 5.48 8.54
CA ASN A 38 20.16 5.64 9.12
C ASN A 38 21.15 4.54 8.71
N ALA A 39 21.06 4.02 7.48
CA ALA A 39 21.99 2.98 7.02
C ALA A 39 23.45 3.44 6.99
N GLU A 40 23.69 4.68 6.65
CA GLU A 40 25.05 5.28 6.59
C GLU A 40 25.65 5.41 7.98
N GLY A 41 24.89 5.89 8.96
CA GLY A 41 25.38 6.01 10.33
C GLY A 41 25.76 4.66 10.96
N ILE A 42 25.02 3.58 10.65
CA ILE A 42 25.39 2.22 11.09
C ILE A 42 26.68 1.78 10.39
N LEU A 43 26.81 2.02 9.09
CA LEU A 43 28.00 1.65 8.32
C LEU A 43 29.23 2.40 8.80
N ASP A 44 29.13 3.70 9.05
CA ASP A 44 30.22 4.54 9.56
C ASP A 44 30.68 4.05 10.95
N TYR A 45 29.74 3.67 11.79
CA TYR A 45 30.04 3.09 13.10
C TYR A 45 30.82 1.78 13.00
N VAL A 46 30.43 0.90 12.06
CA VAL A 46 31.17 -0.35 11.78
C VAL A 46 32.54 -0.05 11.19
N ASN A 47 32.66 0.90 10.30
CA ASN A 47 33.92 1.28 9.67
C ASN A 47 34.92 1.84 10.68
N LEU A 48 34.46 2.67 11.63
CA LEU A 48 35.30 3.14 12.72
C LEU A 48 35.89 1.97 13.53
N TYR A 49 35.07 1.00 13.88
CA TYR A 49 35.52 -0.20 14.59
C TYR A 49 36.54 -1.01 13.76
N LEU A 50 36.32 -1.19 12.47
CA LEU A 50 37.22 -1.89 11.57
C LEU A 50 38.60 -1.19 11.47
N GLU A 51 38.58 0.15 11.38
CA GLU A 51 39.81 0.95 11.37
C GLU A 51 40.60 0.82 12.67
N GLU A 52 39.95 0.83 13.84
CA GLU A 52 40.58 0.58 15.15
C GLU A 52 41.23 -0.79 15.25
N GLU A 53 40.58 -1.80 14.62
CA GLU A 53 41.10 -3.18 14.53
C GLU A 53 42.10 -3.38 13.38
N GLY A 54 42.45 -2.30 12.62
CA GLY A 54 43.44 -2.36 11.55
C GLY A 54 42.96 -2.97 10.24
N HIS A 55 41.65 -3.00 10.00
CA HIS A 55 41.01 -3.51 8.79
C HIS A 55 40.59 -2.43 7.81
N ALA A 56 40.38 -2.80 6.56
CA ALA A 56 39.85 -1.91 5.54
C ALA A 56 38.36 -1.61 5.78
N THR A 57 37.92 -0.40 5.42
CA THR A 57 36.51 0.02 5.52
C THR A 57 35.61 -0.69 4.51
N ILE A 58 34.35 -0.86 4.85
CA ILE A 58 33.31 -1.39 3.98
C ILE A 58 32.81 -0.27 3.04
N PRO A 59 32.86 -0.45 1.71
CA PRO A 59 32.32 0.52 0.78
C PRO A 59 30.83 0.74 0.97
N LEU A 60 30.34 1.98 0.72
CA LEU A 60 28.93 2.38 0.90
C LEU A 60 27.93 1.47 0.17
N ASN A 61 28.30 0.97 -1.00
CA ASN A 61 27.44 0.11 -1.83
C ASN A 61 27.61 -1.38 -1.59
N SER A 62 28.48 -1.78 -0.62
CA SER A 62 28.69 -3.17 -0.30
C SER A 62 27.46 -3.76 0.38
N LYS A 63 27.06 -4.94 -0.06
CA LYS A 63 25.97 -5.70 0.55
C LYS A 63 26.47 -6.71 1.57
N PHE A 64 27.70 -7.13 1.46
CA PHE A 64 28.30 -8.15 2.31
C PHE A 64 29.79 -7.87 2.49
N ALA A 65 30.30 -8.09 3.70
CA ALA A 65 31.73 -8.08 4.00
C ALA A 65 32.02 -8.98 5.20
N THR A 66 33.16 -9.66 5.15
CA THR A 66 33.66 -10.52 6.26
C THR A 66 35.07 -10.12 6.65
N PHE A 67 35.33 -10.02 7.94
CA PHE A 67 36.62 -9.68 8.51
C PHE A 67 37.00 -10.70 9.60
N ASN A 68 38.27 -11.12 9.61
CA ASN A 68 38.81 -11.98 10.67
C ASN A 68 39.51 -11.12 11.69
N ILE A 69 38.96 -11.02 12.90
CA ILE A 69 39.42 -10.13 13.95
C ILE A 69 39.86 -11.00 15.15
N GLY A 70 41.17 -11.25 15.26
CA GLY A 70 41.69 -12.06 16.35
C GLY A 70 41.06 -13.45 16.46
N SER A 71 40.25 -13.69 17.50
CA SER A 71 39.59 -14.97 17.77
C SER A 71 38.20 -15.14 17.17
N TYR A 72 37.69 -14.16 16.41
CA TYR A 72 36.37 -14.22 15.80
C TYR A 72 36.38 -13.63 14.39
N SER A 73 35.33 -13.92 13.61
CA SER A 73 35.04 -13.19 12.39
C SER A 73 33.83 -12.29 12.60
N LEU A 74 33.84 -11.13 11.92
CA LEU A 74 32.75 -10.19 11.84
C LEU A 74 32.17 -10.24 10.43
N ASP A 75 30.89 -10.58 10.32
CA ASP A 75 30.14 -10.53 9.06
C ASP A 75 29.18 -9.34 9.09
N PHE A 76 29.26 -8.52 8.06
CA PHE A 76 28.34 -7.42 7.79
C PHE A 76 27.44 -7.79 6.61
N GLU A 77 26.11 -7.69 6.75
CA GLU A 77 25.16 -7.89 5.68
C GLU A 77 24.18 -6.72 5.63
N ARG A 78 24.03 -6.08 4.48
CA ARG A 78 23.04 -5.01 4.23
C ARG A 78 21.89 -5.51 3.39
N HIS A 79 20.71 -5.39 3.94
CA HIS A 79 19.44 -5.70 3.30
C HIS A 79 18.65 -4.41 2.98
N ALA A 80 17.46 -4.53 2.37
CA ALA A 80 16.64 -3.37 2.02
C ALA A 80 16.12 -2.59 3.26
N GLU A 81 15.82 -3.29 4.37
CA GLU A 81 15.21 -2.71 5.57
C GLU A 81 16.08 -2.79 6.81
N PHE A 82 17.10 -3.64 6.80
CA PHE A 82 17.93 -3.89 7.97
C PHE A 82 19.38 -4.14 7.58
N ILE A 83 20.24 -3.94 8.54
CA ILE A 83 21.65 -4.37 8.52
C ILE A 83 21.83 -5.43 9.59
N SER A 84 22.55 -6.49 9.29
CA SER A 84 22.96 -7.45 10.30
C SER A 84 24.48 -7.44 10.48
N ILE A 85 24.90 -7.49 11.73
CA ILE A 85 26.29 -7.65 12.16
C ILE A 85 26.35 -8.97 12.93
N SER A 86 27.23 -9.86 12.49
CA SER A 86 27.37 -11.18 13.12
C SER A 86 28.79 -11.39 13.59
N PHE A 87 28.94 -11.89 14.82
CA PHE A 87 30.20 -12.34 15.39
C PHE A 87 30.21 -13.85 15.40
N ILE A 88 31.25 -14.45 14.85
CA ILE A 88 31.39 -15.90 14.71
C ILE A 88 32.69 -16.33 15.35
N GLN A 89 32.61 -17.19 16.38
CA GLN A 89 33.78 -17.85 16.99
C GLN A 89 33.71 -19.34 16.70
N LYS A 90 34.86 -19.91 16.31
CA LYS A 90 35.03 -21.34 16.07
C LYS A 90 36.06 -21.89 17.05
N PHE A 91 35.73 -23.01 17.63
CA PHE A 91 36.59 -23.68 18.60
C PHE A 91 36.83 -25.13 18.17
N ASP A 92 37.82 -25.76 18.79
CA ASP A 92 38.02 -27.19 18.65
C ASP A 92 36.80 -27.98 19.12
N SER A 93 36.65 -29.22 18.67
CA SER A 93 35.50 -30.05 19.00
C SER A 93 35.36 -30.26 20.50
N VAL A 94 34.13 -30.05 21.01
CA VAL A 94 33.75 -30.46 22.37
C VAL A 94 33.00 -31.77 22.24
N SER A 95 33.41 -32.77 23.09
CA SER A 95 32.83 -34.12 23.03
C SER A 95 31.34 -34.14 23.39
N SER A 96 30.93 -33.35 24.37
CA SER A 96 29.53 -33.31 24.82
C SER A 96 29.17 -31.92 25.38
N GLY A 97 27.92 -31.52 25.21
CA GLY A 97 27.40 -30.25 25.73
C GLY A 97 27.79 -29.03 24.90
N LEU A 98 27.47 -27.86 25.42
CA LEU A 98 27.90 -26.56 24.91
C LEU A 98 29.21 -26.14 25.57
N LEU A 99 29.79 -25.04 25.08
CA LEU A 99 30.95 -24.42 25.72
C LEU A 99 30.62 -23.99 27.16
N PRO A 100 31.59 -24.01 28.09
CA PRO A 100 31.37 -23.67 29.52
C PRO A 100 30.87 -22.22 29.73
N ASP A 101 31.15 -21.33 28.79
CA ASP A 101 30.77 -19.92 28.78
C ASP A 101 29.59 -19.63 27.86
N ALA A 102 28.82 -20.67 27.43
CA ALA A 102 27.66 -20.53 26.62
C ALA A 102 26.65 -19.56 27.26
N TYR A 103 26.23 -18.56 26.48
CA TYR A 103 25.29 -17.48 26.87
C TYR A 103 25.77 -16.58 28.03
N ASP A 104 27.06 -16.54 28.31
CA ASP A 104 27.66 -15.61 29.28
C ASP A 104 28.38 -14.45 28.54
N ALA A 105 27.66 -13.32 28.36
CA ALA A 105 28.17 -12.16 27.66
C ALA A 105 29.52 -11.61 28.22
N ARG A 106 29.82 -11.84 29.49
CA ARG A 106 31.05 -11.35 30.13
C ARG A 106 32.27 -12.22 29.83
N ARG A 107 32.07 -13.47 29.43
CA ARG A 107 33.14 -14.45 29.24
C ARG A 107 33.46 -14.73 27.78
N VAL A 108 32.56 -14.44 26.87
CA VAL A 108 32.72 -14.80 25.45
C VAL A 108 33.82 -14.01 24.72
N GLY A 109 34.27 -12.88 25.28
CA GLY A 109 35.35 -12.07 24.69
C GLY A 109 34.96 -11.45 23.30
N LEU A 110 33.70 -11.14 23.09
CA LEU A 110 33.18 -10.49 21.91
C LEU A 110 32.72 -9.05 22.23
N PRO A 111 32.79 -8.11 21.29
CA PRO A 111 32.44 -6.71 21.53
C PRO A 111 30.90 -6.51 21.50
N LEU A 112 30.20 -7.20 22.43
CA LEU A 112 28.71 -7.15 22.45
C LEU A 112 28.22 -5.81 22.96
N GLU A 113 28.92 -5.13 23.88
CA GLU A 113 28.58 -3.79 24.36
C GLU A 113 28.69 -2.79 23.20
N TRP A 114 29.74 -2.86 22.41
CA TRP A 114 29.92 -2.06 21.22
C TRP A 114 28.72 -2.24 20.23
N ALA A 115 28.28 -3.47 19.99
CA ALA A 115 27.13 -3.73 19.14
C ALA A 115 25.84 -3.11 19.70
N HIS A 116 25.67 -3.04 21.03
CA HIS A 116 24.54 -2.37 21.67
C HIS A 116 24.59 -0.84 21.58
N GLU A 117 25.77 -0.24 21.47
CA GLU A 117 25.99 1.21 21.37
C GLU A 117 25.86 1.74 19.94
N SER A 118 25.65 0.88 18.95
CA SER A 118 25.45 1.27 17.56
C SER A 118 24.32 2.32 17.42
N PRO A 119 24.48 3.32 16.53
CA PRO A 119 23.45 4.35 16.28
C PRO A 119 22.18 3.78 15.64
N GLY A 120 22.15 2.50 15.30
CA GLY A 120 20.98 1.78 14.80
C GLY A 120 20.07 1.26 15.90
N GLN A 121 18.77 1.18 15.63
CA GLN A 121 17.84 0.51 16.53
C GLN A 121 18.00 -1.01 16.39
N ILE A 122 18.50 -1.69 17.45
CA ILE A 122 18.50 -3.16 17.49
C ILE A 122 17.05 -3.63 17.50
N PHE A 123 16.69 -4.34 16.47
CA PHE A 123 15.37 -4.96 16.33
C PHE A 123 15.36 -6.38 16.89
N HIS A 124 16.46 -7.11 16.66
CA HIS A 124 16.60 -8.49 17.10
C HIS A 124 18.06 -8.83 17.34
N ALA A 125 18.31 -9.68 18.32
CA ALA A 125 19.61 -10.29 18.54
C ALA A 125 19.45 -11.80 18.72
N VAL A 126 20.26 -12.58 18.00
CA VAL A 126 20.26 -14.05 18.04
C VAL A 126 21.58 -14.51 18.61
N TRP A 127 21.52 -15.42 19.57
CA TRP A 127 22.70 -16.09 20.11
C TRP A 127 22.58 -17.61 19.93
N LEU A 128 23.29 -18.13 18.96
CA LEU A 128 23.39 -19.56 18.68
C LEU A 128 24.71 -20.14 19.23
N GLU A 129 24.60 -21.14 20.07
CA GLU A 129 25.72 -21.95 20.51
C GLU A 129 25.71 -23.29 19.78
N VAL A 130 26.86 -23.69 19.27
CA VAL A 130 27.11 -25.01 18.66
C VAL A 130 28.01 -25.81 19.58
N GLY A 131 27.52 -26.96 20.02
CA GLY A 131 28.25 -27.88 20.91
C GLY A 131 28.49 -29.25 20.29
N GLY A 132 29.02 -30.16 21.08
CA GLY A 132 29.18 -31.57 20.76
C GLY A 132 27.89 -32.36 20.94
N GLU A 133 27.96 -33.62 21.32
CA GLU A 133 26.77 -34.45 21.57
C GLU A 133 25.87 -33.87 22.66
N PRO A 134 24.54 -34.00 22.53
CA PRO A 134 23.64 -33.57 23.60
C PRO A 134 23.92 -34.31 24.88
N PRO A 135 23.93 -33.63 26.05
CA PRO A 135 24.15 -34.27 27.34
C PRO A 135 23.11 -35.36 27.63
N GLU A 136 23.53 -36.46 28.27
CA GLU A 136 22.60 -37.49 28.72
C GLU A 136 21.53 -36.92 29.66
N GLY A 137 20.26 -37.38 29.44
CA GLY A 137 19.14 -36.95 30.27
C GLY A 137 18.81 -35.46 30.11
N LEU A 138 19.00 -34.91 28.91
CA LEU A 138 18.54 -33.56 28.53
C LEU A 138 17.01 -33.50 28.51
N THR A 139 16.44 -32.74 29.45
CA THR A 139 14.99 -32.55 29.59
C THR A 139 14.58 -31.16 29.23
N GLU A 140 13.28 -30.95 28.95
CA GLU A 140 12.72 -29.64 28.66
C GLU A 140 13.05 -28.62 29.79
N ASN A 141 12.92 -29.01 31.06
CA ASN A 141 13.22 -28.15 32.21
C ASN A 141 14.70 -27.68 32.25
N LYS A 142 15.63 -28.57 31.92
CA LYS A 142 17.05 -28.19 31.83
C LYS A 142 17.30 -27.18 30.71
N MET A 143 16.62 -27.38 29.56
CA MET A 143 16.73 -26.46 28.44
C MET A 143 16.06 -25.11 28.74
N LEU A 144 14.90 -25.09 29.41
CA LEU A 144 14.24 -23.86 29.83
C LEU A 144 15.15 -23.00 30.73
N GLN A 145 15.87 -23.66 31.71
CA GLN A 145 16.83 -22.99 32.56
C GLN A 145 18.04 -22.45 31.79
N LEU A 146 18.66 -23.28 30.95
CA LEU A 146 19.82 -22.90 30.14
C LEU A 146 19.54 -21.74 29.21
N MET A 147 18.39 -21.78 28.57
CA MET A 147 17.99 -20.78 27.57
C MET A 147 17.24 -19.59 28.17
N GLN A 148 16.99 -19.59 29.50
CA GLN A 148 16.19 -18.56 30.19
C GLN A 148 14.83 -18.30 29.48
N ALA A 149 14.16 -19.37 29.09
CA ALA A 149 12.97 -19.31 28.24
C ALA A 149 11.74 -19.85 29.00
N ARG A 150 10.56 -19.42 28.54
CA ARG A 150 9.25 -19.90 29.00
C ARG A 150 8.79 -21.15 28.24
N ALA A 151 9.32 -21.35 27.05
CA ALA A 151 9.05 -22.53 26.22
C ALA A 151 10.23 -22.81 25.30
N VAL A 152 10.49 -24.08 25.06
CA VAL A 152 11.52 -24.55 24.13
C VAL A 152 10.88 -25.43 23.07
N ALA A 153 11.20 -25.15 21.83
CA ALA A 153 10.87 -26.04 20.72
C ALA A 153 12.15 -26.72 20.21
N ALA A 154 12.07 -28.01 19.94
CA ALA A 154 13.24 -28.78 19.54
C ALA A 154 12.94 -29.73 18.38
N ASN A 155 13.96 -29.95 17.58
CA ASN A 155 13.95 -30.93 16.50
C ASN A 155 15.33 -31.59 16.36
N GLN A 156 15.35 -32.83 15.89
CA GLN A 156 16.57 -33.47 15.41
C GLN A 156 16.61 -33.47 13.88
N PHE A 157 17.79 -33.39 13.30
CA PHE A 157 17.96 -33.57 11.86
C PHE A 157 17.62 -35.01 11.46
N SER A 158 17.11 -35.21 10.23
CA SER A 158 16.46 -36.47 9.81
C SER A 158 17.31 -37.74 9.98
N ASP A 159 18.61 -37.61 10.06
CA ASP A 159 19.59 -38.70 10.27
C ASP A 159 20.08 -38.80 11.71
N GLY A 160 19.54 -38.00 12.64
CA GLY A 160 19.99 -37.93 14.01
C GLY A 160 21.36 -37.25 14.21
N ALA A 161 21.95 -36.72 13.12
CA ALA A 161 23.32 -36.19 13.14
C ALA A 161 23.48 -34.92 14.01
N ALA A 162 22.38 -34.21 14.29
CA ALA A 162 22.37 -33.04 15.19
C ALA A 162 20.98 -32.80 15.78
N GLN A 163 20.93 -32.06 16.90
CA GLN A 163 19.70 -31.62 17.56
C GLN A 163 19.71 -30.10 17.75
N VAL A 164 18.59 -29.43 17.48
CA VAL A 164 18.45 -27.99 17.62
C VAL A 164 17.31 -27.63 18.56
N TYR A 165 17.55 -26.67 19.43
CA TYR A 165 16.65 -26.17 20.45
C TYR A 165 16.51 -24.66 20.32
N PHE A 166 15.28 -24.17 20.23
CA PHE A 166 14.95 -22.75 20.10
C PHE A 166 14.18 -22.28 21.32
N ALA A 167 14.61 -21.18 21.91
CA ALA A 167 13.86 -20.49 22.97
C ALA A 167 12.65 -19.71 22.41
N PHE A 168 12.80 -19.05 21.29
CA PHE A 168 11.83 -18.11 20.71
C PHE A 168 11.41 -16.93 21.62
N ASP A 169 11.90 -16.89 22.85
CA ASP A 169 11.76 -15.77 23.76
C ASP A 169 12.98 -14.85 23.64
N ILE A 170 12.82 -13.61 24.06
CA ILE A 170 13.94 -12.67 24.24
C ILE A 170 14.32 -12.70 25.72
N ASP A 171 15.58 -13.01 26.02
CA ASP A 171 16.09 -13.05 27.38
C ASP A 171 16.30 -11.65 27.98
N SER A 172 16.77 -11.58 29.23
CA SER A 172 17.02 -10.31 29.93
C SER A 172 18.14 -9.46 29.30
N ALA A 173 19.00 -10.07 28.51
CA ALA A 173 20.09 -9.40 27.78
C ALA A 173 19.68 -9.01 26.32
N GLY A 174 18.45 -9.30 25.92
CA GLY A 174 17.93 -8.94 24.58
C GLY A 174 18.15 -10.01 23.51
N PHE A 175 18.59 -11.22 23.84
CA PHE A 175 18.88 -12.28 22.88
C PHE A 175 17.79 -13.35 22.79
N SER A 176 17.50 -13.80 21.57
CA SER A 176 16.89 -15.10 21.35
C SER A 176 17.97 -16.17 21.34
N ARG A 177 17.86 -17.15 22.23
CA ARG A 177 18.86 -18.21 22.36
C ARG A 177 18.52 -19.43 21.55
N VAL A 178 19.54 -19.99 20.90
CA VAL A 178 19.44 -21.26 20.15
C VAL A 178 20.60 -22.15 20.52
N ALA A 179 20.36 -23.44 20.81
CA ALA A 179 21.38 -24.42 21.02
C ALA A 179 21.35 -25.46 19.90
N LEU A 180 22.52 -25.75 19.33
CA LEU A 180 22.69 -26.76 18.29
C LEU A 180 23.75 -27.78 18.79
N TYR A 181 23.31 -28.99 19.07
CA TYR A 181 24.20 -30.10 19.42
C TYR A 181 24.50 -30.89 18.16
N ASN A 182 25.81 -31.03 17.86
CA ASN A 182 26.28 -31.73 16.67
C ASN A 182 26.95 -33.06 17.08
N SER A 183 26.33 -34.19 16.74
CA SER A 183 26.89 -35.50 16.98
C SER A 183 27.78 -36.00 15.84
N SER A 184 27.38 -35.81 14.57
CA SER A 184 28.10 -36.37 13.42
C SER A 184 27.95 -35.60 12.11
N MET A 185 27.40 -34.39 12.14
CA MET A 185 27.20 -33.60 10.94
C MET A 185 28.53 -33.05 10.42
N VAL A 186 28.82 -33.25 9.15
CA VAL A 186 30.03 -32.73 8.50
C VAL A 186 30.04 -31.21 8.44
N ALA A 187 31.23 -30.59 8.46
CA ALA A 187 31.41 -29.14 8.56
C ALA A 187 30.60 -28.31 7.57
N SER A 188 30.55 -28.70 6.31
CA SER A 188 29.79 -27.97 5.27
C SER A 188 28.28 -28.03 5.46
N ARG A 189 27.77 -29.13 6.03
CA ARG A 189 26.34 -29.29 6.34
C ARG A 189 25.98 -28.56 7.62
N LEU A 190 26.86 -28.57 8.60
CA LEU A 190 26.71 -27.85 9.85
C LEU A 190 26.66 -26.33 9.60
N GLY A 191 27.59 -25.78 8.80
CA GLY A 191 27.56 -24.36 8.43
C GLY A 191 26.24 -23.94 7.75
N ARG A 192 25.74 -24.75 6.82
CA ARG A 192 24.41 -24.50 6.21
C ARG A 192 23.25 -24.58 7.21
N ALA A 193 23.35 -25.48 8.21
CA ALA A 193 22.33 -25.57 9.25
C ALA A 193 22.36 -24.35 10.17
N VAL A 194 23.53 -23.92 10.62
CA VAL A 194 23.73 -22.70 11.42
C VAL A 194 23.09 -21.50 10.74
N GLN A 195 23.39 -21.29 9.46
CA GLN A 195 22.79 -20.16 8.74
C GLN A 195 21.26 -20.26 8.67
N ARG A 196 20.71 -21.38 8.25
CA ARG A 196 19.25 -21.54 8.14
C ARG A 196 18.57 -21.27 9.49
N ILE A 197 19.20 -21.65 10.58
CA ILE A 197 18.72 -21.41 11.94
C ILE A 197 18.73 -19.92 12.25
N VAL A 198 19.85 -19.23 11.99
CA VAL A 198 19.99 -17.79 12.24
C VAL A 198 19.06 -16.98 11.34
N GLU A 199 18.94 -17.35 10.07
CA GLU A 199 17.99 -16.73 9.15
C GLU A 199 16.53 -16.96 9.60
N LEU A 200 16.19 -18.17 10.06
CA LEU A 200 14.88 -18.47 10.61
C LEU A 200 14.52 -17.53 11.77
N GLU A 201 15.44 -17.36 12.73
CA GLU A 201 15.28 -16.46 13.87
C GLU A 201 15.13 -15.00 13.42
N THR A 202 15.97 -14.55 12.49
CA THR A 202 15.93 -13.19 11.96
C THR A 202 14.62 -12.90 11.24
N TYR A 203 14.25 -13.73 10.27
CA TYR A 203 13.11 -13.46 9.40
C TYR A 203 11.76 -13.70 10.07
N ARG A 204 11.65 -14.57 11.09
CA ARG A 204 10.39 -14.74 11.82
C ARG A 204 9.95 -13.47 12.55
N LEU A 205 10.88 -12.72 13.15
CA LEU A 205 10.54 -11.45 13.81
C LEU A 205 10.29 -10.34 12.82
N LEU A 206 11.08 -10.26 11.73
CA LEU A 206 10.82 -9.31 10.64
C LEU A 206 9.46 -9.53 9.99
N ALA A 207 9.02 -10.78 9.82
CA ALA A 207 7.69 -11.09 9.32
C ALA A 207 6.58 -10.60 10.27
N LEU A 208 6.80 -10.62 11.58
CA LEU A 208 5.83 -10.15 12.58
C LEU A 208 5.71 -8.62 12.66
N LEU A 209 6.62 -7.85 12.04
CA LEU A 209 6.48 -6.38 11.94
C LEU A 209 5.18 -5.97 11.25
N GLY A 210 4.71 -6.73 10.27
CA GLY A 210 3.43 -6.47 9.63
C GLY A 210 2.24 -6.55 10.58
N PHE A 211 2.30 -7.40 11.59
CA PHE A 211 1.23 -7.50 12.58
C PHE A 211 1.13 -6.25 13.47
N ALA A 212 2.25 -5.57 13.75
CA ALA A 212 2.23 -4.26 14.40
C ALA A 212 1.45 -3.23 13.57
N THR A 213 1.71 -3.18 12.25
CA THR A 213 0.98 -2.30 11.31
C THR A 213 -0.52 -2.63 11.26
N VAL A 214 -0.91 -3.91 11.30
CA VAL A 214 -2.33 -4.31 11.36
C VAL A 214 -2.99 -3.80 12.65
N ARG A 215 -2.31 -3.89 13.79
CA ARG A 215 -2.82 -3.38 15.06
C ARG A 215 -2.98 -1.85 15.07
N GLU A 216 -2.06 -1.15 14.43
CA GLU A 216 -2.09 0.32 14.33
C GLU A 216 -3.24 0.81 13.45
N HIS A 217 -3.43 0.20 12.28
CA HIS A 217 -4.36 0.70 11.26
C HIS A 217 -5.70 -0.05 11.20
N GLY A 218 -5.83 -1.19 11.88
CA GLY A 218 -7.01 -2.06 11.78
C GLY A 218 -8.31 -1.36 12.14
N ALA A 219 -8.35 -0.67 13.28
CA ALA A 219 -9.54 0.06 13.75
C ALA A 219 -9.94 1.19 12.79
N LYS A 220 -8.97 1.92 12.21
CA LYS A 220 -9.23 2.97 11.22
C LYS A 220 -9.81 2.38 9.94
N LEU A 221 -9.28 1.23 9.50
CA LEU A 221 -9.80 0.50 8.33
C LEU A 221 -11.24 0.02 8.55
N ASP A 222 -11.59 -0.44 9.76
CA ASP A 222 -12.95 -0.82 10.12
C ASP A 222 -13.92 0.36 10.03
N LEU A 223 -13.51 1.54 10.50
CA LEU A 223 -14.29 2.76 10.44
C LEU A 223 -14.55 3.21 9.00
N ILE A 224 -13.50 3.22 8.16
CA ILE A 224 -13.64 3.53 6.73
C ILE A 224 -14.60 2.56 6.05
N ALA A 225 -14.47 1.25 6.33
CA ALA A 225 -15.35 0.23 5.76
C ALA A 225 -16.84 0.44 6.16
N LYS A 226 -17.10 0.87 7.39
CA LYS A 226 -18.43 1.23 7.88
C LYS A 226 -18.99 2.44 7.12
N HIS A 227 -18.24 3.56 7.05
CA HIS A 227 -18.67 4.76 6.37
C HIS A 227 -18.93 4.54 4.86
N VAL A 228 -18.04 3.80 4.18
CA VAL A 228 -18.27 3.40 2.78
C VAL A 228 -19.52 2.54 2.65
N GLY A 229 -19.80 1.70 3.65
CA GLY A 229 -21.05 0.93 3.74
C GLY A 229 -22.28 1.81 3.79
N GLU A 230 -22.28 2.80 4.66
CA GLU A 230 -23.37 3.77 4.83
C GLU A 230 -23.59 4.57 3.53
N ILE A 231 -22.53 5.14 2.95
CA ILE A 231 -22.61 5.86 1.67
C ILE A 231 -23.19 4.97 0.56
N THR A 232 -22.79 3.71 0.48
CA THR A 232 -23.26 2.78 -0.55
C THR A 232 -24.75 2.42 -0.37
N ASN A 233 -25.20 2.31 0.88
CA ASN A 233 -26.61 2.07 1.20
C ASN A 233 -27.47 3.30 0.88
N ASP A 234 -27.01 4.49 1.28
CA ASP A 234 -27.68 5.75 0.95
C ASP A 234 -27.81 5.93 -0.57
N LEU A 235 -26.76 5.57 -1.33
CA LEU A 235 -26.81 5.61 -2.80
C LEU A 235 -27.87 4.68 -3.37
N ALA A 236 -28.01 3.47 -2.80
CA ALA A 236 -29.04 2.51 -3.23
C ALA A 236 -30.47 3.00 -2.96
N GLU A 237 -30.68 3.77 -1.87
CA GLU A 237 -31.98 4.37 -1.53
C GLU A 237 -32.27 5.61 -2.38
N GLN A 238 -31.28 6.43 -2.72
CA GLN A 238 -31.42 7.65 -3.51
C GLN A 238 -31.70 7.41 -5.01
N ILE A 239 -31.44 6.23 -5.54
CA ILE A 239 -31.90 5.87 -6.89
C ILE A 239 -33.42 6.10 -7.03
N LYS A 240 -34.14 6.17 -5.89
CA LYS A 240 -35.59 6.43 -5.81
C LYS A 240 -35.96 7.92 -5.71
N GLN A 241 -35.03 8.82 -5.32
CA GLN A 241 -35.25 10.27 -5.15
C GLN A 241 -33.97 11.08 -5.47
N PRO A 242 -33.78 11.59 -6.71
CA PRO A 242 -32.43 11.90 -7.24
C PRO A 242 -31.78 13.23 -6.85
N GLU A 243 -32.38 14.20 -6.15
CA GLU A 243 -31.95 15.60 -6.38
C GLU A 243 -31.12 16.30 -5.30
N SER A 244 -30.89 15.79 -4.10
CA SER A 244 -30.32 16.70 -3.07
C SER A 244 -29.02 16.30 -2.35
N ARG A 245 -28.43 15.12 -2.61
CA ARG A 245 -27.30 14.62 -1.78
C ARG A 245 -26.09 14.07 -2.52
N VAL A 246 -26.04 14.09 -3.85
CA VAL A 246 -24.95 13.45 -4.60
C VAL A 246 -23.59 14.14 -4.35
N GLU A 247 -23.56 15.46 -4.27
CA GLU A 247 -22.33 16.21 -3.99
C GLU A 247 -21.77 15.92 -2.57
N ASP A 248 -22.65 15.86 -1.55
CA ASP A 248 -22.27 15.53 -0.18
C ASP A 248 -21.73 14.08 -0.09
N MET A 249 -22.38 13.14 -0.79
CA MET A 249 -21.92 11.75 -0.85
C MET A 249 -20.57 11.62 -1.57
N LEU A 250 -20.37 12.36 -2.67
CA LEU A 250 -19.10 12.37 -3.39
C LEU A 250 -17.99 12.95 -2.52
N SER A 251 -18.26 14.03 -1.81
CA SER A 251 -17.31 14.62 -0.86
C SER A 251 -16.93 13.66 0.25
N LYS A 252 -17.93 12.99 0.87
CA LYS A 252 -17.69 11.98 1.91
C LYS A 252 -16.90 10.77 1.38
N LEU A 253 -17.25 10.28 0.20
CA LEU A 253 -16.54 9.16 -0.43
C LEU A 253 -15.09 9.52 -0.75
N SER A 254 -14.85 10.74 -1.24
CA SER A 254 -13.50 11.25 -1.52
C SER A 254 -12.65 11.35 -0.25
N ALA A 255 -13.24 11.77 0.86
CA ALA A 255 -12.56 11.78 2.16
C ALA A 255 -12.17 10.37 2.61
N GLN A 256 -13.08 9.38 2.47
CA GLN A 256 -12.76 7.98 2.80
C GLN A 256 -11.71 7.39 1.83
N ALA A 257 -11.71 7.77 0.57
CA ALA A 257 -10.69 7.37 -0.39
C ALA A 257 -9.30 7.90 0.01
N ALA A 258 -9.20 9.17 0.41
CA ALA A 258 -7.96 9.77 0.87
C ALA A 258 -7.43 9.11 2.16
N ASP A 259 -8.31 8.83 3.11
CA ASP A 259 -7.95 8.11 4.35
C ASP A 259 -7.45 6.68 4.06
N LEU A 260 -8.12 5.97 3.14
CA LEU A 260 -7.72 4.64 2.72
C LEU A 260 -6.35 4.66 2.01
N GLU A 261 -6.12 5.62 1.11
CA GLU A 261 -4.85 5.77 0.40
C GLU A 261 -3.69 6.05 1.37
N ASN A 262 -3.93 6.84 2.40
CA ASN A 262 -2.94 7.06 3.45
C ASN A 262 -2.58 5.75 4.19
N ILE A 263 -3.57 4.92 4.53
CA ILE A 263 -3.29 3.59 5.13
C ILE A 263 -2.54 2.71 4.12
N TYR A 264 -2.96 2.70 2.85
CA TYR A 264 -2.36 1.88 1.81
C TYR A 264 -0.88 2.23 1.60
N SER A 265 -0.55 3.52 1.47
CA SER A 265 0.83 3.98 1.26
C SER A 265 1.74 3.62 2.44
N ASN A 266 1.24 3.68 3.67
CA ASN A 266 2.00 3.34 4.88
C ASN A 266 2.14 1.83 5.11
N ALA A 267 1.14 1.03 4.70
CA ALA A 267 1.09 -0.40 5.01
C ALA A 267 1.55 -1.30 3.86
N SER A 268 1.42 -0.90 2.59
CA SER A 268 1.61 -1.78 1.43
C SER A 268 2.99 -2.41 1.37
N TYR A 269 4.03 -1.60 1.57
CA TYR A 269 5.42 -2.09 1.61
C TYR A 269 5.61 -3.10 2.75
N ARG A 270 5.13 -2.79 3.95
CA ARG A 270 5.24 -3.66 5.13
C ARG A 270 4.52 -5.00 4.94
N MET A 271 3.33 -4.98 4.33
CA MET A 271 2.58 -6.20 4.05
C MET A 271 3.29 -7.07 3.00
N ALA A 272 3.87 -6.46 1.96
CA ALA A 272 4.67 -7.17 0.96
C ALA A 272 5.93 -7.78 1.58
N ALA A 273 6.66 -7.03 2.41
CA ALA A 273 7.84 -7.51 3.14
C ALA A 273 7.48 -8.67 4.09
N THR A 274 6.39 -8.55 4.85
CA THR A 274 5.89 -9.62 5.72
C THR A 274 5.65 -10.92 4.94
N LYS A 275 4.99 -10.84 3.79
CA LYS A 275 4.77 -12.01 2.93
C LYS A 275 6.07 -12.63 2.44
N ALA A 276 7.04 -11.81 2.04
CA ALA A 276 8.35 -12.28 1.58
C ALA A 276 9.12 -12.98 2.71
N TYR A 277 9.15 -12.38 3.91
CA TYR A 277 9.83 -12.95 5.08
C TYR A 277 9.17 -14.22 5.57
N ASP A 278 7.85 -14.30 5.59
CA ASP A 278 7.10 -15.52 5.90
C ASP A 278 7.48 -16.67 4.96
N SER A 279 7.56 -16.41 3.67
CA SER A 279 8.01 -17.40 2.67
C SER A 279 9.47 -17.85 2.91
N ILE A 280 10.35 -16.96 3.37
CA ILE A 280 11.72 -17.32 3.74
C ILE A 280 11.69 -18.25 4.97
N VAL A 281 10.91 -17.91 6.00
CA VAL A 281 10.75 -18.74 7.20
C VAL A 281 10.30 -20.15 6.84
N GLU A 282 9.25 -20.28 6.03
CA GLU A 282 8.75 -21.58 5.56
C GLU A 282 9.84 -22.37 4.82
N ASN A 283 10.54 -21.74 3.87
CA ASN A 283 11.63 -22.36 3.12
C ASN A 283 12.79 -22.81 4.02
N ARG A 284 13.14 -22.03 5.06
CA ARG A 284 14.20 -22.40 5.98
C ARG A 284 13.80 -23.58 6.87
N LEU A 285 12.55 -23.59 7.35
CA LEU A 285 12.01 -24.72 8.12
C LEU A 285 12.01 -26.03 7.32
N ASP A 286 11.52 -26.00 6.10
CA ASP A 286 11.49 -27.17 5.23
C ASP A 286 12.90 -27.63 4.83
N GLY A 287 13.81 -26.67 4.60
CA GLY A 287 15.20 -26.95 4.27
C GLY A 287 16.03 -27.57 5.41
N LEU A 288 15.60 -27.45 6.67
CA LEU A 288 16.27 -28.09 7.80
C LEU A 288 16.08 -29.63 7.79
N ARG A 289 14.99 -30.12 7.20
CA ARG A 289 14.65 -31.56 7.12
C ARG A 289 14.74 -32.24 8.48
N VAL A 290 13.98 -31.74 9.44
CA VAL A 290 14.04 -32.16 10.83
C VAL A 290 12.87 -33.05 11.23
N SER A 291 13.09 -33.96 12.18
CA SER A 291 12.08 -34.76 12.85
C SER A 291 11.91 -34.34 14.32
N ARG A 292 10.89 -34.85 15.00
CA ARG A 292 10.59 -34.52 16.40
C ARG A 292 11.59 -35.19 17.35
N ILE A 293 11.88 -34.48 18.45
CA ILE A 293 12.53 -35.09 19.63
C ILE A 293 11.40 -35.41 20.61
N GLU A 294 11.46 -36.62 21.20
CA GLU A 294 10.51 -37.03 22.23
C GLU A 294 10.61 -36.14 23.47
N GLY A 295 9.48 -35.78 24.04
CA GLY A 295 9.43 -34.85 25.18
C GLY A 295 9.49 -33.36 24.81
N PHE A 296 9.70 -33.00 23.55
CA PHE A 296 9.73 -31.60 23.09
C PHE A 296 8.69 -31.28 22.04
N GLN A 297 8.23 -30.03 22.04
CA GLN A 297 7.42 -29.52 20.98
C GLN A 297 8.28 -29.27 19.73
N GLY A 298 7.81 -29.71 18.54
CA GLY A 298 8.51 -29.44 17.28
C GLY A 298 8.40 -27.97 16.86
N VAL A 299 9.48 -27.45 16.28
CA VAL A 299 9.63 -26.04 15.83
C VAL A 299 8.52 -25.62 14.88
N LYS A 300 8.22 -26.39 13.83
CA LYS A 300 7.14 -26.09 12.87
C LYS A 300 5.77 -26.00 13.57
N GLY A 301 5.48 -26.92 14.47
CA GLY A 301 4.23 -26.90 15.25
C GLY A 301 4.14 -25.73 16.23
N PHE A 302 5.26 -25.28 16.78
CA PHE A 302 5.34 -24.10 17.64
C PHE A 302 5.03 -22.82 16.84
N LEU A 303 5.72 -22.61 15.72
CA LEU A 303 5.55 -21.44 14.86
C LEU A 303 4.15 -21.39 14.25
N ASN A 304 3.62 -22.51 13.75
CA ASN A 304 2.26 -22.55 13.21
C ASN A 304 1.19 -22.15 14.23
N ARG A 305 1.38 -22.47 15.51
CA ARG A 305 0.38 -22.06 16.52
C ARG A 305 0.52 -20.61 16.96
N ARG A 306 1.70 -20.00 16.90
CA ARG A 306 1.97 -18.67 17.47
C ARG A 306 2.20 -17.58 16.43
N MET A 307 2.88 -17.89 15.34
CA MET A 307 3.21 -16.95 14.29
C MET A 307 2.14 -16.90 13.18
N LEU A 308 1.66 -18.06 12.73
CA LEU A 308 0.72 -18.15 11.59
C LEU A 308 -0.55 -17.30 11.77
N PRO A 309 -1.22 -17.25 12.95
CA PRO A 309 -2.39 -16.39 13.13
C PRO A 309 -2.10 -14.89 12.93
N ALA A 310 -0.91 -14.43 13.28
CA ALA A 310 -0.48 -13.05 13.04
C ALA A 310 -0.25 -12.79 11.55
N ILE A 311 0.39 -13.72 10.85
CA ILE A 311 0.60 -13.66 9.40
C ILE A 311 -0.73 -13.69 8.65
N ASP A 312 -1.68 -14.55 9.05
CA ASP A 312 -3.01 -14.60 8.47
C ASP A 312 -3.80 -13.30 8.69
N SER A 313 -3.61 -12.65 9.83
CA SER A 313 -4.16 -11.32 10.08
C SER A 313 -3.58 -10.28 9.12
N CYS A 314 -2.28 -10.34 8.80
CA CYS A 314 -1.66 -9.47 7.80
C CYS A 314 -2.20 -9.73 6.38
N ARG A 315 -2.40 -10.99 6.01
CA ARG A 315 -3.01 -11.38 4.73
C ARG A 315 -4.45 -10.88 4.62
N ALA A 316 -5.25 -11.09 5.67
CA ALA A 316 -6.63 -10.62 5.73
C ALA A 316 -6.72 -9.08 5.67
N PHE A 317 -5.83 -8.36 6.34
CA PHE A 317 -5.75 -6.90 6.30
C PHE A 317 -5.43 -6.39 4.89
N SER A 318 -4.44 -6.97 4.21
CA SER A 318 -4.09 -6.61 2.83
C SER A 318 -5.26 -6.83 1.86
N GLU A 319 -5.96 -7.96 2.00
CA GLU A 319 -7.11 -8.27 1.18
C GLU A 319 -8.30 -7.34 1.45
N ARG A 320 -8.51 -6.93 2.72
CA ARG A 320 -9.53 -5.94 3.06
C ARG A 320 -9.22 -4.57 2.48
N LEU A 321 -7.96 -4.11 2.54
CA LEU A 321 -7.52 -2.87 1.90
C LEU A 321 -7.86 -2.87 0.41
N ARG A 322 -7.49 -3.94 -0.30
CA ARG A 322 -7.77 -4.09 -1.73
C ARG A 322 -9.28 -4.04 -2.03
N ARG A 323 -10.07 -4.85 -1.32
CA ARG A 323 -11.54 -4.91 -1.52
C ARG A 323 -12.21 -3.58 -1.23
N LEU A 324 -11.74 -2.86 -0.22
CA LEU A 324 -12.31 -1.57 0.14
C LEU A 324 -11.97 -0.50 -0.91
N SER A 325 -10.75 -0.49 -1.44
CA SER A 325 -10.36 0.36 -2.56
C SER A 325 -11.25 0.13 -3.80
N GLU A 326 -11.45 -1.14 -4.18
CA GLU A 326 -12.34 -1.50 -5.29
C GLU A 326 -13.80 -1.09 -5.04
N ARG A 327 -14.26 -1.17 -3.77
CA ARG A 327 -15.62 -0.75 -3.42
C ARG A 327 -15.78 0.76 -3.52
N ILE A 328 -14.80 1.52 -3.07
CA ILE A 328 -14.78 3.00 -3.18
C ILE A 328 -14.78 3.41 -4.66
N SER A 329 -13.94 2.77 -5.49
CA SER A 329 -13.91 3.04 -6.93
C SER A 329 -15.27 2.81 -7.57
N ARG A 330 -15.88 1.64 -7.35
CA ARG A 330 -17.23 1.36 -7.90
C ARG A 330 -18.30 2.32 -7.42
N ALA A 331 -18.26 2.74 -6.15
CA ALA A 331 -19.20 3.73 -5.62
C ALA A 331 -18.98 5.11 -6.28
N GLY A 332 -17.73 5.49 -6.53
CA GLY A 332 -17.38 6.71 -7.26
C GLY A 332 -17.92 6.73 -8.67
N ASP A 333 -17.74 5.64 -9.44
CA ASP A 333 -18.24 5.49 -10.80
C ASP A 333 -19.77 5.60 -10.85
N LEU A 334 -20.47 5.01 -9.87
CA LEU A 334 -21.93 5.12 -9.76
C LEU A 334 -22.37 6.55 -9.46
N LEU A 335 -21.70 7.26 -8.54
CA LEU A 335 -21.98 8.66 -8.21
C LEU A 335 -21.72 9.58 -9.41
N GLN A 336 -20.65 9.35 -10.17
CA GLN A 336 -20.36 10.10 -11.39
C GLN A 336 -21.49 9.91 -12.42
N THR A 337 -21.91 8.67 -12.65
CA THR A 337 -23.02 8.37 -13.56
C THR A 337 -24.33 9.06 -13.14
N GLN A 338 -24.62 9.10 -11.84
CA GLN A 338 -25.77 9.82 -11.28
C GLN A 338 -25.67 11.32 -11.53
N THR A 339 -24.49 11.91 -11.31
CA THR A 339 -24.24 13.33 -11.58
C THR A 339 -24.47 13.67 -13.06
N GLU A 340 -23.97 12.86 -13.96
CA GLU A 340 -24.17 13.03 -15.40
C GLU A 340 -25.66 12.98 -15.78
N MET A 341 -26.43 12.05 -15.22
CA MET A 341 -27.87 11.96 -15.44
C MET A 341 -28.63 13.20 -14.93
N ILE A 342 -28.23 13.73 -13.76
CA ILE A 342 -28.83 14.97 -13.21
C ILE A 342 -28.54 16.15 -14.15
N ILE A 343 -27.31 16.33 -14.60
CA ILE A 343 -26.91 17.38 -15.52
C ILE A 343 -27.68 17.26 -16.82
N GLN A 344 -27.84 16.06 -17.38
CA GLN A 344 -28.64 15.84 -18.61
C GLN A 344 -30.09 16.22 -18.41
N ARG A 345 -30.75 15.88 -17.30
CA ARG A 345 -32.13 16.30 -16.98
C ARG A 345 -32.24 17.82 -16.88
N GLN A 346 -31.35 18.47 -16.14
CA GLN A 346 -31.33 19.94 -16.03
C GLN A 346 -31.18 20.61 -17.39
N ASN A 347 -30.29 20.10 -18.26
CA ASN A 347 -30.14 20.59 -19.63
C ASN A 347 -31.40 20.40 -20.46
N GLN A 348 -32.08 19.27 -20.32
CA GLN A 348 -33.34 19.00 -21.01
C GLN A 348 -34.44 19.96 -20.55
N ASP A 349 -34.60 20.19 -19.26
CA ASP A 349 -35.57 21.13 -18.68
C ASP A 349 -35.26 22.57 -19.12
N LEU A 350 -34.01 22.95 -19.17
CA LEU A 350 -33.59 24.26 -19.67
C LEU A 350 -33.94 24.43 -21.15
N LEU A 351 -33.72 23.42 -22.00
CA LEU A 351 -34.10 23.43 -23.40
C LEU A 351 -35.63 23.52 -23.59
N ILE A 352 -36.41 22.80 -22.78
CA ILE A 352 -37.89 22.89 -22.79
C ILE A 352 -38.33 24.31 -22.41
N SER A 353 -37.75 24.89 -21.36
CA SER A 353 -38.03 26.26 -20.93
C SER A 353 -37.67 27.29 -22.01
N MET A 354 -36.49 27.15 -22.65
CA MET A 354 -36.09 28.03 -23.77
C MET A 354 -37.03 27.91 -24.94
N ASN A 355 -37.46 26.70 -25.33
CA ASN A 355 -38.41 26.47 -26.40
C ASN A 355 -39.79 27.11 -26.09
N SER A 356 -40.26 27.00 -24.83
CA SER A 356 -41.50 27.63 -24.40
C SER A 356 -41.44 29.16 -24.47
N ARG A 357 -40.33 29.77 -24.04
CA ARG A 357 -40.06 31.21 -24.12
C ARG A 357 -40.02 31.67 -25.59
N ALA A 358 -39.33 30.92 -26.45
CA ALA A 358 -39.29 31.21 -27.90
C ALA A 358 -40.68 31.18 -28.54
N LYS A 359 -41.54 30.21 -28.18
CA LYS A 359 -42.93 30.16 -28.64
C LYS A 359 -43.76 31.37 -28.19
N VAL A 360 -43.59 31.79 -26.93
CA VAL A 360 -44.27 33.00 -26.41
C VAL A 360 -43.78 34.23 -27.16
N GLN A 361 -42.49 34.39 -27.41
CA GLN A 361 -41.90 35.50 -28.16
C GLN A 361 -42.42 35.55 -29.59
N LEU A 362 -42.50 34.40 -30.29
CA LEU A 362 -43.08 34.33 -31.62
C LEU A 362 -44.55 34.73 -31.63
N ARG A 363 -45.36 34.31 -30.64
CA ARG A 363 -46.78 34.74 -30.55
C ARG A 363 -46.92 36.26 -30.33
N LEU A 364 -46.04 36.79 -29.42
CA LEU A 364 -46.01 38.23 -29.16
C LEU A 364 -45.68 39.00 -30.44
N GLN A 365 -44.66 38.59 -31.20
CA GLN A 365 -44.25 39.16 -32.46
C GLN A 365 -45.39 39.12 -33.50
N GLN A 366 -46.10 37.98 -33.62
CA GLN A 366 -47.24 37.84 -34.49
C GLN A 366 -48.39 38.78 -34.10
N THR A 367 -48.64 38.98 -32.82
CA THR A 367 -49.65 39.87 -32.30
C THR A 367 -49.29 41.32 -32.61
N VAL A 368 -48.04 41.74 -32.36
CA VAL A 368 -47.53 43.07 -32.71
C VAL A 368 -47.63 43.34 -34.25
N GLU A 369 -47.30 42.33 -35.07
CA GLU A 369 -47.35 42.35 -36.51
C GLU A 369 -48.81 42.63 -36.98
N ARG A 370 -49.79 41.89 -36.44
CA ARG A 370 -51.23 42.10 -36.76
C ARG A 370 -51.71 43.49 -36.35
N LEU A 371 -51.28 43.94 -35.15
CA LEU A 371 -51.66 45.28 -34.69
C LEU A 371 -51.06 46.41 -35.59
N SER A 372 -49.80 46.19 -36.02
CA SER A 372 -49.11 47.12 -36.92
C SER A 372 -49.78 47.21 -38.28
N ILE A 373 -50.24 46.06 -38.84
CA ILE A 373 -51.01 46.09 -40.10
C ILE A 373 -52.26 46.93 -39.93
N ALA A 374 -53.05 46.73 -38.87
CA ALA A 374 -54.24 47.49 -38.60
C ALA A 374 -53.97 49.01 -38.43
N ALA A 375 -52.91 49.36 -37.64
CA ALA A 375 -52.55 50.76 -37.43
C ALA A 375 -52.06 51.46 -38.69
N VAL A 376 -51.15 50.82 -39.45
CA VAL A 376 -50.65 51.39 -40.72
C VAL A 376 -51.77 51.53 -41.77
N THR A 377 -52.72 50.56 -41.86
CA THR A 377 -53.87 50.64 -42.72
C THR A 377 -54.78 51.84 -42.34
N TYR A 378 -55.06 52.01 -41.04
CA TYR A 378 -55.82 53.10 -40.49
C TYR A 378 -55.23 54.48 -40.89
N TYR A 379 -53.92 54.67 -40.62
CA TYR A 379 -53.23 55.92 -40.99
C TYR A 379 -53.14 56.09 -42.50
N GLY A 380 -52.91 55.02 -43.26
CA GLY A 380 -52.90 55.09 -44.74
C GLY A 380 -54.27 55.54 -45.38
N VAL A 381 -55.34 54.99 -44.84
CA VAL A 381 -56.69 55.41 -45.26
C VAL A 381 -56.95 56.85 -44.85
N GLY A 382 -56.48 57.32 -43.69
CA GLY A 382 -56.57 58.73 -43.29
C GLY A 382 -55.83 59.65 -44.25
N LEU A 383 -54.63 59.30 -44.70
CA LEU A 383 -53.86 60.01 -45.70
C LEU A 383 -54.58 60.10 -47.09
N VAL A 384 -55.12 58.98 -47.55
CA VAL A 384 -55.88 58.95 -48.76
C VAL A 384 -57.11 59.88 -48.68
N GLY A 385 -57.77 59.89 -47.52
CA GLY A 385 -58.88 60.81 -47.27
C GLY A 385 -58.45 62.26 -47.27
N PHE A 386 -57.32 62.60 -46.67
CA PHE A 386 -56.77 63.98 -46.64
C PHE A 386 -56.38 64.46 -48.04
N ILE A 387 -55.70 63.64 -48.83
CA ILE A 387 -55.38 63.93 -50.24
C ILE A 387 -56.63 64.08 -51.06
N GLY A 388 -57.66 63.23 -50.89
CA GLY A 388 -58.91 63.23 -51.60
C GLY A 388 -59.75 64.51 -51.36
N THR A 389 -59.60 65.16 -50.16
CA THR A 389 -60.29 66.48 -49.95
C THR A 389 -59.65 67.61 -50.71
N SER A 390 -58.43 67.48 -51.16
CA SER A 390 -57.67 68.53 -51.89
C SER A 390 -57.80 68.37 -53.42
N LEU A 391 -58.41 67.27 -53.91
CA LEU A 391 -58.61 67.01 -55.33
C LEU A 391 -60.03 67.26 -55.75
N PRO A 392 -60.30 67.78 -57.00
CA PRO A 392 -61.64 68.07 -57.49
C PRO A 392 -62.39 66.78 -57.91
N LEU A 393 -62.60 65.84 -56.93
CA LEU A 393 -63.20 64.50 -57.17
C LEU A 393 -64.64 64.58 -57.65
N ASN A 394 -65.37 65.61 -57.26
CA ASN A 394 -66.75 65.85 -57.72
C ASN A 394 -66.90 66.04 -59.26
N THR A 395 -65.83 66.56 -59.90
CA THR A 395 -65.82 66.66 -61.37
C THR A 395 -65.64 65.32 -62.10
N TRP A 396 -65.16 64.29 -61.40
CA TRP A 396 -64.91 62.95 -61.92
C TRP A 396 -65.94 61.93 -61.47
N GLY A 397 -67.00 62.38 -60.75
CA GLY A 397 -68.07 61.49 -60.27
C GLY A 397 -67.67 60.46 -59.21
N ILE A 398 -66.60 60.74 -58.56
CA ILE A 398 -66.04 59.80 -57.52
C ILE A 398 -66.40 60.34 -56.14
N ASP A 399 -67.17 59.57 -55.36
CA ASP A 399 -67.46 59.89 -53.98
C ASP A 399 -66.26 59.61 -53.08
N LEU A 400 -65.90 60.58 -52.22
CA LEU A 400 -64.81 60.49 -51.29
C LEU A 400 -64.93 59.29 -50.34
N THR A 401 -66.18 58.94 -50.00
CA THR A 401 -66.48 57.79 -49.12
C THR A 401 -66.16 56.44 -49.82
N MET A 402 -66.49 56.37 -51.13
CA MET A 402 -66.14 55.19 -51.95
C MET A 402 -64.58 55.03 -52.10
N LEU A 403 -63.86 56.14 -52.29
CA LEU A 403 -62.42 56.14 -52.44
C LEU A 403 -61.76 55.65 -51.18
N LYS A 404 -62.17 56.11 -49.98
CA LYS A 404 -61.70 55.62 -48.71
C LYS A 404 -61.98 54.14 -48.50
N ALA A 405 -63.20 53.69 -48.79
CA ALA A 405 -63.57 52.29 -48.63
C ALA A 405 -62.77 51.34 -49.53
N LEU A 406 -62.46 51.72 -50.78
CA LEU A 406 -61.66 50.92 -51.69
C LEU A 406 -60.16 50.90 -51.34
N SER A 407 -59.70 51.98 -50.73
CA SER A 407 -58.32 52.07 -50.29
C SER A 407 -57.97 51.12 -49.13
N ILE A 408 -58.92 50.71 -48.28
CA ILE A 408 -58.71 49.82 -47.14
C ILE A 408 -58.03 48.47 -47.54
N PRO A 409 -58.64 47.66 -48.44
CA PRO A 409 -58.10 46.39 -48.85
C PRO A 409 -56.79 46.55 -49.63
N VAL A 410 -56.59 47.60 -50.36
CA VAL A 410 -55.38 47.87 -51.16
C VAL A 410 -54.21 48.18 -50.23
N ILE A 411 -54.41 49.10 -49.29
CA ILE A 411 -53.36 49.45 -48.31
C ILE A 411 -53.05 48.29 -47.40
N ALA A 412 -54.08 47.58 -46.90
CA ALA A 412 -53.88 46.40 -46.06
C ALA A 412 -53.11 45.31 -46.81
N GLY A 413 -53.38 45.07 -48.07
CA GLY A 413 -52.69 44.12 -48.94
C GLY A 413 -51.23 44.51 -49.19
N CYS A 414 -50.97 45.80 -49.49
CA CYS A 414 -49.60 46.32 -49.67
C CYS A 414 -48.77 46.21 -48.42
N VAL A 415 -49.32 46.55 -47.24
CA VAL A 415 -48.66 46.44 -45.97
C VAL A 415 -48.34 44.96 -45.60
N TRP A 416 -49.35 44.09 -45.85
CA TRP A 416 -49.15 42.65 -45.63
C TRP A 416 -48.11 42.08 -46.58
N LEU A 417 -48.02 42.42 -47.82
CA LEU A 417 -47.00 41.99 -48.78
C LEU A 417 -45.59 42.47 -48.37
N THR A 418 -45.50 43.74 -47.95
CA THR A 418 -44.23 44.32 -47.53
C THR A 418 -43.68 43.58 -46.29
N ILE A 419 -44.51 43.35 -45.28
CA ILE A 419 -44.12 42.58 -44.07
C ILE A 419 -43.76 41.16 -44.47
N ARG A 420 -44.49 40.51 -45.37
CA ARG A 420 -44.19 39.16 -45.85
C ARG A 420 -42.85 39.07 -46.60
N GLN A 421 -42.49 40.12 -47.38
CA GLN A 421 -41.21 40.18 -48.09
C GLN A 421 -40.02 40.38 -47.12
N VAL A 422 -40.16 41.23 -46.11
CA VAL A 422 -39.15 41.41 -45.07
C VAL A 422 -38.92 40.11 -44.34
N LYS A 423 -39.99 39.38 -43.97
CA LYS A 423 -39.92 38.09 -43.27
C LYS A 423 -39.29 36.96 -44.09
N LYS A 424 -39.23 37.04 -45.41
CA LYS A 424 -38.53 36.09 -46.29
C LYS A 424 -37.04 36.41 -46.43
N ARG A 425 -36.58 37.60 -46.03
CA ARG A 425 -35.22 38.06 -46.16
C ARG A 425 -34.43 37.97 -44.84
N THR A 426 -35.16 37.79 -43.73
CA THR A 426 -34.59 37.51 -42.36
C THR A 426 -34.76 36.03 -42.02
#